data_58bab0928bd6723c763d1b1012777558
#
_entry.id   58bab0928bd6723c763d1b1012777558
#
_cell.length_a   1.000
_cell.length_b   1.000
_cell.length_c   1.000
_cell.angle_alpha   90.00
_cell.angle_beta   90.00
_cell.angle_gamma   90.00
#
_symmetry.space_group_name_H-M   'P 1'
#
loop_
_entity.id
_entity.type
_entity.pdbx_description
1 polymer ?
#
loop_
_entity_poly.entity_id
_entity_poly.type
_entity_poly.pdbx_seq_one_letter_code
_entity_poly.pdbx_strand_id
1 'polypeptide(L)'
;LSKEVSPQWILEGDIKGCFDHISHQWLLDNIPTDKVMLCKWLESGFVFNRQLFPTEEGAPQGGIISPTLANMALDGLQAMLAENFKLRRTKMGYFNPMVNLVRYADDFIITCSDREILESQIKPAVSEFLQARGLTLSEEKTKITHIDEGFDFLGFNIRKYKGTLLIKPSKKNVKEFLAKIKSIVRKNQAIRQDKLIGLLNPVITGWGNYYKGCVA
;
A
#
# COMPACT_ATOMS: atom_id res chain seq x y z
N LEU A 1 14.08 4.00 -9.41
CA LEU A 1 13.49 3.84 -10.77
C LEU A 1 13.95 4.92 -11.76
N SER A 2 14.32 6.13 -11.32
CA SER A 2 14.69 7.24 -12.20
C SER A 2 16.07 7.10 -12.85
N LYS A 3 16.99 6.36 -12.27
CA LYS A 3 18.35 6.17 -12.78
C LYS A 3 18.38 5.24 -13.99
N GLU A 4 19.40 5.34 -14.82
CA GLU A 4 19.62 4.46 -15.98
C GLU A 4 19.78 3.00 -15.52
N VAL A 5 20.65 2.76 -14.54
CA VAL A 5 20.77 1.48 -13.85
C VAL A 5 19.83 1.47 -12.65
N SER A 6 18.63 0.93 -12.83
CA SER A 6 17.60 0.83 -11.79
C SER A 6 16.80 -0.46 -11.96
N PRO A 7 16.19 -0.99 -10.88
CA PRO A 7 15.32 -2.14 -10.99
C PRO A 7 14.16 -1.85 -11.96
N GLN A 8 13.82 -2.82 -12.78
CA GLN A 8 12.81 -2.65 -13.84
C GLN A 8 11.53 -3.45 -13.57
N TRP A 9 11.56 -4.39 -12.66
CA TRP A 9 10.42 -5.20 -12.30
C TRP A 9 9.85 -4.79 -10.96
N ILE A 10 8.54 -4.72 -10.89
CA ILE A 10 7.79 -4.27 -9.72
C ILE A 10 6.79 -5.34 -9.33
N LEU A 11 6.82 -5.78 -8.07
CA LEU A 11 5.76 -6.53 -7.44
C LEU A 11 4.84 -5.53 -6.74
N GLU A 12 3.60 -5.42 -7.20
CA GLU A 12 2.51 -4.72 -6.52
C GLU A 12 1.86 -5.72 -5.58
N GLY A 13 1.97 -5.51 -4.27
CA GLY A 13 1.44 -6.42 -3.26
C GLY A 13 0.25 -5.82 -2.54
N ASP A 14 -0.81 -6.62 -2.39
CA ASP A 14 -2.02 -6.29 -1.60
C ASP A 14 -2.24 -7.39 -0.56
N ILE A 15 -2.55 -7.01 0.68
CA ILE A 15 -2.80 -7.94 1.77
C ILE A 15 -4.30 -8.12 1.91
N LYS A 16 -4.78 -9.37 1.84
CA LYS A 16 -6.20 -9.68 1.95
C LYS A 16 -6.69 -9.42 3.37
N GLY A 17 -7.61 -8.44 3.52
CA GLY A 17 -8.23 -8.14 4.82
C GLY A 17 -7.20 -7.90 5.93
N CYS A 18 -6.22 -7.03 5.71
CA CYS A 18 -5.08 -6.84 6.62
C CYS A 18 -5.51 -6.63 8.07
N PHE A 19 -6.52 -5.78 8.31
CA PHE A 19 -7.03 -5.52 9.64
C PHE A 19 -7.85 -6.68 10.22
N ASP A 20 -8.46 -7.50 9.37
CA ASP A 20 -9.42 -8.53 9.80
C ASP A 20 -8.74 -9.84 10.21
N HIS A 21 -7.47 -10.05 9.78
CA HIS A 21 -6.80 -11.36 9.90
C HIS A 21 -5.47 -11.33 10.65
N ILE A 22 -5.05 -10.19 11.24
CA ILE A 22 -3.82 -10.16 12.03
C ILE A 22 -3.97 -11.09 13.22
N SER A 23 -3.03 -12.02 13.39
CA SER A 23 -3.03 -12.97 14.51
C SER A 23 -2.90 -12.26 15.86
N HIS A 24 -3.88 -12.39 16.74
CA HIS A 24 -3.81 -11.90 18.12
C HIS A 24 -2.64 -12.52 18.88
N GLN A 25 -2.39 -13.81 18.70
CA GLN A 25 -1.27 -14.50 19.35
C GLN A 25 0.06 -13.89 18.91
N TRP A 26 0.24 -13.64 17.60
CA TRP A 26 1.46 -13.01 17.13
C TRP A 26 1.65 -11.60 17.70
N LEU A 27 0.58 -10.79 17.77
CA LEU A 27 0.63 -9.45 18.38
C LEU A 27 1.02 -9.53 19.86
N LEU A 28 0.41 -10.45 20.61
CA LEU A 28 0.70 -10.66 22.02
C LEU A 28 2.15 -11.09 22.25
N ASP A 29 2.74 -11.89 21.38
CA ASP A 29 4.10 -12.41 21.55
C ASP A 29 5.16 -11.39 21.12
N ASN A 30 4.87 -10.55 20.13
CA ASN A 30 5.90 -9.74 19.47
C ASN A 30 5.80 -8.23 19.75
N ILE A 31 4.65 -7.70 20.19
CA ILE A 31 4.52 -6.26 20.43
C ILE A 31 4.98 -5.93 21.86
N PRO A 32 5.93 -4.97 22.03
CA PRO A 32 6.46 -4.58 23.34
C PRO A 32 5.48 -3.63 24.06
N THR A 33 4.35 -4.17 24.53
CA THR A 33 3.36 -3.45 25.32
C THR A 33 2.80 -4.33 26.44
N ASP A 34 2.07 -3.73 27.37
CA ASP A 34 1.37 -4.49 28.41
C ASP A 34 0.37 -5.46 27.78
N LYS A 35 0.55 -6.76 28.06
CA LYS A 35 -0.23 -7.83 27.44
C LYS A 35 -1.71 -7.80 27.83
N VAL A 36 -2.01 -7.38 29.07
CA VAL A 36 -3.38 -7.29 29.57
C VAL A 36 -4.13 -6.16 28.85
N MET A 37 -3.46 -5.04 28.64
CA MET A 37 -4.04 -3.92 27.89
C MET A 37 -4.21 -4.26 26.42
N LEU A 38 -3.21 -4.90 25.80
CA LEU A 38 -3.30 -5.31 24.41
C LEU A 38 -4.45 -6.29 24.18
N CYS A 39 -4.60 -7.30 25.05
CA CYS A 39 -5.70 -8.25 24.99
C CYS A 39 -7.06 -7.54 25.04
N LYS A 40 -7.25 -6.62 26.00
CA LYS A 40 -8.48 -5.82 26.12
C LYS A 40 -8.77 -4.98 24.87
N TRP A 41 -7.75 -4.43 24.22
CA TRP A 41 -7.93 -3.69 22.97
C TRP A 41 -8.37 -4.59 21.81
N LEU A 42 -7.75 -5.77 21.69
CA LEU A 42 -8.08 -6.74 20.64
C LEU A 42 -9.48 -7.34 20.83
N GLU A 43 -9.88 -7.62 22.07
CA GLU A 43 -11.17 -8.19 22.43
C GLU A 43 -12.31 -7.15 22.55
N SER A 44 -12.00 -5.86 22.47
CA SER A 44 -12.99 -4.78 22.67
C SER A 44 -14.16 -4.81 21.66
N GLY A 45 -13.99 -5.50 20.53
CA GLY A 45 -14.99 -5.56 19.48
C GLY A 45 -15.15 -4.21 18.74
N PHE A 46 -16.15 -4.16 17.87
CA PHE A 46 -16.55 -2.94 17.18
C PHE A 46 -18.08 -2.76 17.22
N VAL A 47 -18.50 -1.50 17.20
CA VAL A 47 -19.93 -1.17 17.18
C VAL A 47 -20.36 -0.87 15.74
N PHE A 48 -21.29 -1.67 15.23
CA PHE A 48 -21.93 -1.43 13.93
C PHE A 48 -23.46 -1.42 14.11
N ASN A 49 -24.13 -0.43 13.57
CA ASN A 49 -25.58 -0.25 13.72
C ASN A 49 -26.08 -0.34 15.18
N ARG A 50 -25.32 0.22 16.13
CA ARG A 50 -25.59 0.19 17.57
C ARG A 50 -25.55 -1.21 18.23
N GLN A 51 -24.97 -2.19 17.54
CA GLN A 51 -24.71 -3.53 18.08
C GLN A 51 -23.21 -3.73 18.22
N LEU A 52 -22.78 -4.35 19.31
CA LEU A 52 -21.38 -4.72 19.55
C LEU A 52 -21.12 -6.09 18.91
N PHE A 53 -20.10 -6.16 18.09
CA PHE A 53 -19.58 -7.38 17.48
C PHE A 53 -18.22 -7.70 18.11
N PRO A 54 -18.02 -8.93 18.61
CA PRO A 54 -16.73 -9.35 19.14
C PRO A 54 -15.71 -9.44 17.99
N THR A 55 -14.44 -9.21 18.31
CA THR A 55 -13.32 -9.41 17.40
C THR A 55 -12.58 -10.68 17.81
N GLU A 56 -12.73 -11.75 17.04
CA GLU A 56 -12.05 -13.02 17.30
C GLU A 56 -10.65 -13.06 16.68
N GLU A 57 -10.48 -12.36 15.56
CA GLU A 57 -9.20 -12.19 14.83
C GLU A 57 -9.05 -10.73 14.41
N GLY A 58 -7.84 -10.32 14.11
CA GLY A 58 -7.56 -9.01 13.57
C GLY A 58 -7.63 -7.87 14.59
N ALA A 59 -7.65 -6.66 14.08
CA ALA A 59 -7.82 -5.43 14.85
C ALA A 59 -9.06 -4.69 14.34
N PRO A 60 -9.95 -4.21 15.24
CA PRO A 60 -11.22 -3.60 14.83
C PRO A 60 -11.02 -2.48 13.82
N GLN A 61 -11.69 -2.54 12.67
CA GLN A 61 -11.65 -1.46 11.67
C GLN A 61 -12.25 -0.19 12.28
N GLY A 62 -11.46 0.91 12.28
CA GLY A 62 -11.83 2.16 12.95
C GLY A 62 -11.41 2.26 14.42
N GLY A 63 -10.79 1.23 15.00
CA GLY A 63 -10.14 1.31 16.31
C GLY A 63 -8.95 2.26 16.27
N ILE A 64 -8.77 3.10 17.29
CA ILE A 64 -7.70 4.11 17.37
C ILE A 64 -6.31 3.47 17.27
N ILE A 65 -6.12 2.31 17.88
CA ILE A 65 -4.83 1.59 17.92
C ILE A 65 -4.59 0.69 16.71
N SER A 66 -5.65 0.29 15.98
CA SER A 66 -5.57 -0.71 14.91
C SER A 66 -4.57 -0.37 13.80
N PRO A 67 -4.46 0.90 13.29
CA PRO A 67 -3.44 1.23 12.31
C PRO A 67 -2.02 1.07 12.85
N THR A 68 -1.80 1.34 14.14
CA THR A 68 -0.49 1.17 14.78
C THR A 68 -0.14 -0.31 14.89
N LEU A 69 -1.08 -1.16 15.33
CA LEU A 69 -0.87 -2.61 15.42
C LEU A 69 -0.62 -3.23 14.06
N ALA A 70 -1.36 -2.83 13.03
CA ALA A 70 -1.12 -3.28 11.66
C ALA A 70 0.27 -2.87 11.14
N ASN A 71 0.70 -1.63 11.41
CA ASN A 71 2.05 -1.21 11.06
C ASN A 71 3.11 -2.01 11.79
N MET A 72 2.94 -2.27 13.08
CA MET A 72 3.86 -3.10 13.88
C MET A 72 3.90 -4.54 13.37
N ALA A 73 2.76 -5.11 12.97
CA ALA A 73 2.73 -6.45 12.38
C ALA A 73 3.50 -6.53 11.06
N LEU A 74 3.51 -5.46 10.27
CA LEU A 74 4.22 -5.40 8.99
C LEU A 74 5.67 -4.90 9.11
N ASP A 75 6.08 -4.45 10.30
CA ASP A 75 7.47 -4.08 10.55
C ASP A 75 8.38 -5.32 10.44
N GLY A 76 9.62 -5.07 9.99
CA GLY A 76 10.58 -6.13 9.73
C GLY A 76 10.56 -6.66 8.28
N LEU A 77 9.50 -6.43 7.49
CA LEU A 77 9.45 -6.86 6.10
C LEU A 77 10.61 -6.29 5.26
N GLN A 78 10.92 -5.00 5.45
CA GLN A 78 12.05 -4.36 4.77
C GLN A 78 13.39 -4.94 5.21
N ALA A 79 13.57 -5.18 6.50
CA ALA A 79 14.78 -5.78 7.04
C ALA A 79 14.99 -7.20 6.52
N MET A 80 13.95 -8.03 6.53
CA MET A 80 13.95 -9.39 5.99
C MET A 80 14.36 -9.39 4.50
N LEU A 81 13.78 -8.53 3.69
CA LEU A 81 14.14 -8.41 2.27
C LEU A 81 15.58 -7.94 2.08
N ALA A 82 16.02 -6.95 2.85
CA ALA A 82 17.39 -6.43 2.76
C ALA A 82 18.42 -7.46 3.18
N GLU A 83 18.12 -8.33 4.14
CA GLU A 83 19.00 -9.39 4.60
C GLU A 83 19.10 -10.54 3.59
N ASN A 84 17.97 -11.00 3.07
CA ASN A 84 17.91 -12.16 2.19
C ASN A 84 18.35 -11.86 0.75
N PHE A 85 18.16 -10.62 0.28
CA PHE A 85 18.38 -10.23 -1.11
C PHE A 85 19.46 -9.15 -1.28
N LYS A 86 20.48 -9.17 -0.45
CA LYS A 86 21.63 -8.27 -0.57
C LYS A 86 22.57 -8.66 -1.71
N LEU A 87 23.49 -7.74 -2.02
CA LEU A 87 24.61 -8.01 -2.94
C LEU A 87 25.31 -9.33 -2.57
N ARG A 88 25.44 -10.22 -3.54
CA ARG A 88 26.11 -11.51 -3.37
C ARG A 88 27.16 -11.77 -4.43
N ARG A 89 28.21 -12.49 -4.08
CA ARG A 89 29.23 -12.96 -5.03
C ARG A 89 28.71 -14.20 -5.74
N THR A 90 28.76 -14.21 -7.08
CA THR A 90 28.44 -15.34 -7.93
C THR A 90 29.67 -15.82 -8.68
N LYS A 91 29.58 -16.95 -9.40
CA LYS A 91 30.68 -17.44 -10.27
C LYS A 91 31.05 -16.48 -11.39
N MET A 92 30.09 -15.61 -11.80
CA MET A 92 30.25 -14.61 -12.87
C MET A 92 30.58 -13.20 -12.35
N GLY A 93 30.79 -13.03 -11.03
CA GLY A 93 31.06 -11.72 -10.42
C GLY A 93 30.08 -11.37 -9.29
N TYR A 94 29.89 -10.07 -9.06
CA TYR A 94 28.93 -9.60 -8.07
C TYR A 94 27.56 -9.39 -8.70
N PHE A 95 26.52 -9.94 -8.07
CA PHE A 95 25.14 -9.76 -8.47
C PHE A 95 24.36 -9.00 -7.38
N ASN A 96 23.70 -7.91 -7.78
CA ASN A 96 22.80 -7.15 -6.92
C ASN A 96 21.38 -7.21 -7.48
N PRO A 97 20.44 -7.88 -6.82
CA PRO A 97 19.05 -7.93 -7.27
C PRO A 97 18.31 -6.61 -7.14
N MET A 98 18.89 -5.57 -6.52
CA MET A 98 18.31 -4.23 -6.33
C MET A 98 16.91 -4.27 -5.71
N VAL A 99 16.73 -5.11 -4.70
CA VAL A 99 15.46 -5.25 -4.01
C VAL A 99 15.24 -4.06 -3.09
N ASN A 100 14.13 -3.35 -3.29
CA ASN A 100 13.71 -2.26 -2.42
C ASN A 100 12.21 -2.38 -2.16
N LEU A 101 11.81 -2.15 -0.91
CA LEU A 101 10.41 -2.07 -0.48
C LEU A 101 9.99 -0.61 -0.32
N VAL A 102 8.82 -0.28 -0.84
CA VAL A 102 8.09 0.95 -0.49
C VAL A 102 6.72 0.52 0.01
N ARG A 103 6.39 0.86 1.25
CA ARG A 103 5.14 0.48 1.91
C ARG A 103 4.41 1.70 2.45
N TYR A 104 3.10 1.71 2.28
CA TYR A 104 2.20 2.65 2.93
C TYR A 104 1.00 1.87 3.48
N ALA A 105 0.96 1.69 4.80
CA ALA A 105 0.03 0.80 5.48
C ALA A 105 0.12 -0.63 4.92
N ASP A 106 -0.96 -1.16 4.39
CA ASP A 106 -1.10 -2.48 3.77
C ASP A 106 -0.74 -2.50 2.27
N ASP A 107 -0.73 -1.33 1.61
CA ASP A 107 -0.25 -1.21 0.23
C ASP A 107 1.28 -1.21 0.17
N PHE A 108 1.86 -2.05 -0.66
CA PHE A 108 3.30 -2.05 -0.85
C PHE A 108 3.73 -2.43 -2.27
N ILE A 109 4.91 -1.96 -2.62
CA ILE A 109 5.61 -2.37 -3.85
C ILE A 109 7.01 -2.84 -3.51
N ILE A 110 7.46 -3.86 -4.24
CA ILE A 110 8.85 -4.34 -4.17
C ILE A 110 9.43 -4.25 -5.56
N THR A 111 10.58 -3.58 -5.67
CA THR A 111 11.31 -3.48 -6.94
C THR A 111 12.43 -4.51 -6.99
N CYS A 112 12.72 -5.03 -8.18
CA CYS A 112 13.84 -5.96 -8.41
C CYS A 112 14.39 -5.79 -9.83
N SER A 113 15.65 -6.14 -10.05
CA SER A 113 16.27 -6.17 -11.37
C SER A 113 15.80 -7.33 -12.25
N ASP A 114 15.28 -8.40 -11.65
CA ASP A 114 14.93 -9.65 -12.31
C ASP A 114 13.52 -10.12 -11.91
N ARG A 115 12.71 -10.47 -12.94
CA ARG A 115 11.36 -10.98 -12.76
C ARG A 115 11.33 -12.34 -12.07
N GLU A 116 12.23 -13.24 -12.46
CA GLU A 116 12.25 -14.59 -11.93
C GLU A 116 12.54 -14.59 -10.43
N ILE A 117 13.43 -13.72 -9.97
CA ILE A 117 13.71 -13.53 -8.54
C ILE A 117 12.47 -13.01 -7.79
N LEU A 118 11.71 -12.07 -8.39
CA LEU A 118 10.45 -11.60 -7.79
C LEU A 118 9.45 -12.74 -7.63
N GLU A 119 9.28 -13.56 -8.65
CA GLU A 119 8.27 -14.61 -8.71
C GLU A 119 8.64 -15.83 -7.88
N SER A 120 9.90 -16.30 -7.99
CA SER A 120 10.34 -17.57 -7.39
C SER A 120 10.93 -17.44 -5.99
N GLN A 121 11.41 -16.26 -5.58
CA GLN A 121 12.08 -16.08 -4.30
C GLN A 121 11.42 -15.00 -3.42
N ILE A 122 11.17 -13.80 -3.96
CA ILE A 122 10.66 -12.68 -3.17
C ILE A 122 9.20 -12.88 -2.80
N LYS A 123 8.34 -13.22 -3.77
CA LYS A 123 6.91 -13.44 -3.51
C LYS A 123 6.67 -14.56 -2.48
N PRO A 124 7.34 -15.72 -2.54
CA PRO A 124 7.24 -16.75 -1.49
C PRO A 124 7.75 -16.26 -0.13
N ALA A 125 8.89 -15.58 -0.06
CA ALA A 125 9.42 -15.06 1.19
C ALA A 125 8.49 -14.03 1.85
N VAL A 126 7.85 -13.15 1.05
CA VAL A 126 6.83 -12.22 1.53
C VAL A 126 5.59 -12.98 2.03
N SER A 127 5.15 -14.01 1.30
CA SER A 127 4.01 -14.83 1.72
C SER A 127 4.28 -15.53 3.05
N GLU A 128 5.45 -16.11 3.26
CA GLU A 128 5.87 -16.73 4.51
C GLU A 128 5.92 -15.73 5.67
N PHE A 129 6.49 -14.54 5.43
CA PHE A 129 6.52 -13.44 6.38
C PHE A 129 5.11 -13.04 6.83
N LEU A 130 4.16 -12.93 5.90
CA LEU A 130 2.78 -12.58 6.17
C LEU A 130 2.03 -13.70 6.90
N GLN A 131 2.20 -14.96 6.47
CA GLN A 131 1.57 -16.12 7.09
C GLN A 131 1.93 -16.29 8.57
N ALA A 132 3.17 -16.04 8.94
CA ALA A 132 3.60 -16.05 10.34
C ALA A 132 2.83 -15.05 11.22
N ARG A 133 2.15 -14.07 10.61
CA ARG A 133 1.37 -13.01 11.25
C ARG A 133 -0.14 -13.18 11.08
N GLY A 134 -0.58 -14.32 10.52
CA GLY A 134 -1.98 -14.59 10.20
C GLY A 134 -2.47 -13.90 8.92
N LEU A 135 -1.56 -13.23 8.18
CA LEU A 135 -1.89 -12.46 6.98
C LEU A 135 -1.68 -13.26 5.71
N THR A 136 -2.42 -12.93 4.67
CA THR A 136 -2.34 -13.59 3.38
C THR A 136 -2.21 -12.57 2.25
N LEU A 137 -1.29 -12.83 1.32
CA LEU A 137 -1.14 -12.05 0.10
C LEU A 137 -2.35 -12.29 -0.82
N SER A 138 -2.94 -11.23 -1.36
CA SER A 138 -4.05 -11.33 -2.31
C SER A 138 -3.52 -11.76 -3.68
N GLU A 139 -3.74 -13.01 -4.08
CA GLU A 139 -3.31 -13.53 -5.39
C GLU A 139 -3.93 -12.75 -6.56
N GLU A 140 -5.19 -12.34 -6.43
CA GLU A 140 -5.92 -11.63 -7.50
C GLU A 140 -5.39 -10.21 -7.75
N LYS A 141 -4.91 -9.54 -6.69
CA LYS A 141 -4.45 -8.16 -6.75
C LYS A 141 -2.94 -8.03 -6.82
N THR A 142 -2.19 -9.09 -6.44
CA THR A 142 -0.74 -9.10 -6.51
C THR A 142 -0.29 -9.29 -7.94
N LYS A 143 0.47 -8.33 -8.47
CA LYS A 143 0.95 -8.33 -9.86
C LYS A 143 2.43 -8.07 -9.95
N ILE A 144 3.05 -8.66 -10.97
CA ILE A 144 4.44 -8.35 -11.36
C ILE A 144 4.40 -7.63 -12.69
N THR A 145 4.83 -6.37 -12.68
CA THR A 145 4.73 -5.45 -13.83
C THR A 145 6.12 -4.93 -14.19
N HIS A 146 6.41 -4.77 -15.49
CA HIS A 146 7.61 -4.07 -15.93
C HIS A 146 7.38 -2.57 -15.90
N ILE A 147 8.41 -1.79 -15.55
CA ILE A 147 8.31 -0.33 -15.41
C ILE A 147 7.88 0.38 -16.70
N ASP A 148 8.17 -0.20 -17.87
CA ASP A 148 7.74 0.35 -19.17
C ASP A 148 6.24 0.13 -19.45
N GLU A 149 5.60 -0.84 -18.80
CA GLU A 149 4.15 -1.01 -18.82
C GLU A 149 3.47 -0.01 -17.89
N GLY A 150 4.13 0.28 -16.76
CA GLY A 150 3.67 1.17 -15.72
C GLY A 150 2.71 0.51 -14.74
N PHE A 151 2.67 1.04 -13.54
CA PHE A 151 1.84 0.56 -12.44
C PHE A 151 1.19 1.73 -11.69
N ASP A 152 0.12 1.44 -10.97
CA ASP A 152 -0.57 2.43 -10.15
C ASP A 152 -0.26 2.18 -8.66
N PHE A 153 0.23 3.21 -7.96
CA PHE A 153 0.51 3.15 -6.53
C PHE A 153 0.07 4.45 -5.85
N LEU A 154 -0.70 4.33 -4.77
CA LEU A 154 -1.24 5.47 -4.00
C LEU A 154 -1.90 6.54 -4.89
N GLY A 155 -2.61 6.12 -5.92
CA GLY A 155 -3.28 7.04 -6.83
C GLY A 155 -2.41 7.66 -7.92
N PHE A 156 -1.11 7.36 -7.95
CA PHE A 156 -0.20 7.77 -9.00
C PHE A 156 0.03 6.63 -9.98
N ASN A 157 0.11 6.95 -11.27
CA ASN A 157 0.62 6.06 -12.31
C ASN A 157 2.10 6.35 -12.52
N ILE A 158 2.93 5.34 -12.34
CA ILE A 158 4.39 5.41 -12.43
C ILE A 158 4.82 4.57 -13.62
N ARG A 159 5.48 5.17 -14.59
CA ARG A 159 5.88 4.50 -15.83
C ARG A 159 7.16 5.09 -16.40
N LYS A 160 7.99 4.26 -17.02
CA LYS A 160 9.18 4.68 -17.75
C LYS A 160 8.90 4.72 -19.27
N TYR A 161 9.16 5.87 -19.88
CA TYR A 161 9.02 6.08 -21.32
C TYR A 161 10.39 6.42 -21.92
N LYS A 162 10.88 5.58 -22.81
CA LYS A 162 12.18 5.81 -23.49
C LYS A 162 13.28 6.23 -22.50
N GLY A 163 13.36 5.53 -21.36
CA GLY A 163 14.35 5.83 -20.31
C GLY A 163 13.95 6.91 -19.30
N THR A 164 12.92 7.72 -19.57
CA THR A 164 12.46 8.81 -18.67
C THR A 164 11.31 8.32 -17.78
N LEU A 165 11.46 8.46 -16.46
CA LEU A 165 10.41 8.15 -15.49
C LEU A 165 9.37 9.26 -15.46
N LEU A 166 8.11 8.90 -15.69
CA LEU A 166 6.96 9.78 -15.58
C LEU A 166 6.08 9.35 -14.42
N ILE A 167 5.69 10.31 -13.60
CA ILE A 167 4.76 10.12 -12.47
C ILE A 167 3.59 11.07 -12.70
N LYS A 168 2.40 10.54 -12.82
CA LYS A 168 1.17 11.30 -13.06
C LYS A 168 0.00 10.72 -12.28
N PRO A 169 -1.13 11.44 -12.11
CA PRO A 169 -2.34 10.87 -11.53
C PRO A 169 -2.79 9.63 -12.29
N SER A 170 -3.23 8.59 -11.58
CA SER A 170 -3.77 7.39 -12.21
C SER A 170 -5.05 7.71 -13.00
N LYS A 171 -5.30 6.94 -14.06
CA LYS A 171 -6.51 7.12 -14.90
C LYS A 171 -7.80 6.98 -14.07
N LYS A 172 -7.80 6.08 -13.09
CA LYS A 172 -8.91 5.86 -12.17
C LYS A 172 -9.20 7.14 -11.38
N ASN A 173 -8.18 7.69 -10.71
CA ASN A 173 -8.34 8.87 -9.87
C ASN A 173 -8.73 10.11 -10.67
N VAL A 174 -8.21 10.29 -11.88
CA VAL A 174 -8.67 11.37 -12.79
C VAL A 174 -10.15 11.23 -13.08
N LYS A 175 -10.64 10.03 -13.42
CA LYS A 175 -12.07 9.79 -13.69
C LYS A 175 -12.93 10.07 -12.45
N GLU A 176 -12.50 9.62 -11.28
CA GLU A 176 -13.20 9.86 -10.00
C GLU A 176 -13.26 11.36 -9.66
N PHE A 177 -12.16 12.08 -9.83
CA PHE A 177 -12.11 13.53 -9.65
C PHE A 177 -13.09 14.26 -10.57
N LEU A 178 -13.05 13.96 -11.88
CA LEU A 178 -13.96 14.56 -12.85
C LEU A 178 -15.43 14.22 -12.56
N ALA A 179 -15.70 12.99 -12.14
CA ALA A 179 -17.05 12.57 -11.75
C ALA A 179 -17.53 13.34 -10.50
N LYS A 180 -16.66 13.57 -9.51
CA LYS A 180 -16.95 14.37 -8.31
C LYS A 180 -17.27 15.82 -8.67
N ILE A 181 -16.44 16.47 -9.51
CA ILE A 181 -16.70 17.84 -9.99
C ILE A 181 -18.05 17.90 -10.70
N LYS A 182 -18.29 16.98 -11.66
CA LYS A 182 -19.56 16.92 -12.40
C LYS A 182 -20.77 16.72 -11.49
N SER A 183 -20.64 15.90 -10.44
CA SER A 183 -21.69 15.69 -9.45
C SER A 183 -22.00 16.97 -8.66
N ILE A 184 -20.96 17.69 -8.22
CA ILE A 184 -21.15 18.97 -7.49
C ILE A 184 -21.88 19.97 -8.38
N VAL A 185 -21.45 20.17 -9.62
CA VAL A 185 -22.09 21.12 -10.55
C VAL A 185 -23.54 20.72 -10.83
N ARG A 186 -23.81 19.44 -11.11
CA ARG A 186 -25.17 18.96 -11.42
C ARG A 186 -26.13 19.09 -10.24
N LYS A 187 -25.67 18.83 -9.02
CA LYS A 187 -26.51 18.94 -7.82
C LYS A 187 -26.81 20.39 -7.41
N ASN A 188 -26.06 21.35 -7.95
CA ASN A 188 -26.08 22.74 -7.51
C ASN A 188 -26.32 23.73 -8.67
N GLN A 189 -27.14 23.34 -9.69
CA GLN A 189 -27.39 24.15 -10.88
C GLN A 189 -28.07 25.50 -10.60
N ALA A 190 -28.87 25.58 -9.56
CA ALA A 190 -29.66 26.78 -9.21
C ALA A 190 -29.06 27.63 -8.09
N ILE A 191 -27.86 27.28 -7.58
CA ILE A 191 -27.22 28.05 -6.50
C ILE A 191 -26.46 29.26 -7.07
N ARG A 192 -26.22 30.26 -6.19
CA ARG A 192 -25.39 31.42 -6.53
C ARG A 192 -23.95 30.99 -6.87
N GLN A 193 -23.34 31.73 -7.80
CA GLN A 193 -21.98 31.43 -8.30
C GLN A 193 -20.92 31.39 -7.19
N ASP A 194 -20.98 32.33 -6.23
CA ASP A 194 -20.06 32.37 -5.08
C ASP A 194 -20.13 31.08 -4.25
N LYS A 195 -21.35 30.55 -4.03
CA LYS A 195 -21.56 29.29 -3.30
C LYS A 195 -21.01 28.09 -4.06
N LEU A 196 -21.24 28.04 -5.39
CA LEU A 196 -20.71 26.97 -6.23
C LEU A 196 -19.18 26.95 -6.23
N ILE A 197 -18.54 28.12 -6.34
CA ILE A 197 -17.09 28.27 -6.24
C ILE A 197 -16.59 27.77 -4.88
N GLY A 198 -17.28 28.15 -3.79
CA GLY A 198 -16.97 27.69 -2.44
C GLY A 198 -17.01 26.16 -2.27
N LEU A 199 -17.90 25.46 -3.01
CA LEU A 199 -17.97 23.99 -3.01
C LEU A 199 -16.88 23.33 -3.87
N LEU A 200 -16.49 23.96 -4.97
CA LEU A 200 -15.48 23.42 -5.90
C LEU A 200 -14.05 23.63 -5.41
N ASN A 201 -13.73 24.80 -4.87
CA ASN A 201 -12.38 25.17 -4.48
C ASN A 201 -11.70 24.14 -3.55
N PRO A 202 -12.31 23.65 -2.46
CA PRO A 202 -11.66 22.66 -1.61
C PRO A 202 -11.29 21.37 -2.37
N VAL A 203 -12.15 20.94 -3.28
CA VAL A 203 -11.93 19.72 -4.08
C VAL A 203 -10.80 19.91 -5.08
N ILE A 204 -10.79 21.05 -5.79
CA ILE A 204 -9.77 21.38 -6.81
C ILE A 204 -8.42 21.61 -6.12
N THR A 205 -8.40 22.39 -5.05
CA THR A 205 -7.18 22.70 -4.29
C THR A 205 -6.60 21.43 -3.64
N GLY A 206 -7.45 20.58 -3.06
CA GLY A 206 -7.02 19.30 -2.49
C GLY A 206 -6.39 18.38 -3.54
N TRP A 207 -7.01 18.27 -4.71
CA TRP A 207 -6.45 17.55 -5.85
C TRP A 207 -5.11 18.13 -6.30
N GLY A 208 -5.05 19.44 -6.54
CA GLY A 208 -3.83 20.12 -6.96
C GLY A 208 -2.69 19.94 -5.97
N ASN A 209 -2.97 20.06 -4.67
CA ASN A 209 -1.97 19.87 -3.62
C ASN A 209 -1.45 18.43 -3.56
N TYR A 210 -2.33 17.44 -3.74
CA TYR A 210 -1.94 16.04 -3.72
C TYR A 210 -1.02 15.68 -4.90
N TYR A 211 -1.33 16.17 -6.09
CA TYR A 211 -0.61 15.85 -7.32
C TYR A 211 0.42 16.91 -7.77
N LYS A 212 0.71 17.92 -6.95
CA LYS A 212 1.67 18.99 -7.30
C LYS A 212 3.09 18.51 -7.63
N GLY A 213 3.46 17.32 -7.15
CA GLY A 213 4.77 16.70 -7.43
C GLY A 213 4.81 15.87 -8.73
N CYS A 214 3.68 15.77 -9.46
CA CYS A 214 3.67 15.07 -10.73
C CYS A 214 4.47 15.83 -11.78
N VAL A 215 5.23 15.08 -12.59
CA VAL A 215 5.81 15.60 -13.83
C VAL A 215 4.73 15.50 -14.89
N ALA A 216 4.23 16.66 -15.29
CA ALA A 216 3.23 16.77 -16.36
C ALA A 216 3.93 16.80 -17.72
#